data_36fdf7967673c360dcb05731a0dd174e
#
_entry.id   36fdf7967673c360dcb05731a0dd174e
#
_cell.length_a   1.000
_cell.length_b   1.000
_cell.length_c   1.000
_cell.angle_alpha   90.00
_cell.angle_beta   90.00
_cell.angle_gamma   90.00
#
_symmetry.space_group_name_H-M   'P 1'
#
loop_
_entity.id
_entity.type
_entity.pdbx_description
1 polymer ?
#
loop_
_entity_poly.entity_id
_entity_poly.type
_entity_poly.pdbx_seq_one_letter_code
_entity_poly.pdbx_strand_id
1 'polypeptide(L)'
;NRLKRLMDLKAPDIIVRNEKRMLQESVDALFDNGRRGRVITGTGKRPLKSLAEMLKGKQGRFRQNLLGKRVDYSGRSVIVVGPDLKLHECGLPKKMALELFKPFLYARLNKLGLASTIKQAKKLVEKETNAVWDALELIVREHPVLLNRAPTLHRLGVQAFEPKLIEGDAIELHPLTCAAFNADFDGDQMAVHVPLSLEAQLEARVLMMSTNNILSPSNGKPIIVPSQDIVLGIYYLSQASKDEKKPKGIFSSIEEIEQGLENKSISLHSKIVSIFNTVDKDGKVISEKYTSTAGRFLLANVLPKNYNIKFALINKLLTKKNVSEVIDTIFRYCGQKETVIFCDKIKTLGFKHAFKAGISFGKDDLLIPKTKENLINSTKKQIEEYEKQYSDGLITRGEKYNKVVDVWSKCTDTVANEMMKEISSAEKVYDDDRIETNSVYMMAD
;
A
#
# COMPACT_ATOMS: atom_id res chain seq x y z
N ASN A 1 -6.89 48.86 36.45
CA ASN A 1 -6.92 49.33 37.83
C ASN A 1 -5.73 50.26 38.18
N ARG A 2 -4.48 49.92 37.81
CA ARG A 2 -3.27 50.72 38.10
C ARG A 2 -3.31 52.05 37.37
N LEU A 3 -3.60 52.07 36.09
CA LEU A 3 -3.78 53.31 35.31
C LEU A 3 -4.87 54.22 35.92
N LYS A 4 -6.03 53.66 36.32
CA LYS A 4 -7.11 54.44 36.92
C LYS A 4 -6.64 55.11 38.22
N ARG A 5 -5.98 54.37 39.12
CA ARG A 5 -5.41 54.95 40.36
C ARG A 5 -4.42 56.07 40.12
N LEU A 6 -3.52 55.92 39.09
CA LEU A 6 -2.57 56.95 38.75
C LEU A 6 -3.24 58.24 38.18
N MET A 7 -4.32 58.06 37.44
CA MET A 7 -5.14 59.17 36.95
C MET A 7 -5.85 59.89 38.10
N ASP A 8 -6.43 59.14 39.03
CA ASP A 8 -7.13 59.67 40.21
C ASP A 8 -6.19 60.44 41.15
N LEU A 9 -4.93 59.98 41.26
CA LEU A 9 -3.85 60.63 42.03
C LEU A 9 -3.17 61.81 41.31
N LYS A 10 -3.65 62.20 40.10
CA LYS A 10 -3.06 63.28 39.27
C LYS A 10 -1.55 63.10 39.09
N ALA A 11 -1.06 61.90 38.85
CA ALA A 11 0.36 61.61 38.60
C ALA A 11 0.90 62.35 37.36
N PRO A 12 2.23 62.59 37.25
CA PRO A 12 2.85 63.26 36.09
C PRO A 12 2.52 62.55 34.77
N ASP A 13 2.32 63.35 33.72
CA ASP A 13 1.91 62.83 32.38
C ASP A 13 2.80 61.74 31.80
N ILE A 14 4.11 61.79 32.09
CA ILE A 14 5.08 60.80 31.64
C ILE A 14 4.75 59.40 32.22
N ILE A 15 4.38 59.35 33.51
CA ILE A 15 4.03 58.08 34.19
C ILE A 15 2.71 57.56 33.65
N VAL A 16 1.72 58.45 33.44
CA VAL A 16 0.43 58.09 32.87
C VAL A 16 0.59 57.54 31.44
N ARG A 17 1.45 58.13 30.61
CA ARG A 17 1.74 57.66 29.24
C ARG A 17 2.41 56.30 29.25
N ASN A 18 3.38 56.07 30.13
CA ASN A 18 4.02 54.74 30.26
C ASN A 18 3.02 53.67 30.68
N GLU A 19 2.14 53.95 31.61
CA GLU A 19 1.14 53.00 32.06
C GLU A 19 0.08 52.71 30.97
N LYS A 20 -0.30 53.72 30.16
CA LYS A 20 -1.12 53.50 28.96
C LYS A 20 -0.44 52.59 27.95
N ARG A 21 0.88 52.78 27.71
CA ARG A 21 1.66 51.88 26.85
C ARG A 21 1.68 50.45 27.36
N MET A 22 1.94 50.27 28.66
CA MET A 22 1.94 48.95 29.27
C MET A 22 0.57 48.27 29.22
N LEU A 23 -0.51 49.05 29.36
CA LEU A 23 -1.87 48.54 29.19
C LEU A 23 -2.11 48.11 27.75
N GLN A 24 -1.68 48.91 26.77
CA GLN A 24 -1.77 48.58 25.35
C GLN A 24 -1.00 47.30 25.03
N GLU A 25 0.24 47.15 25.50
CA GLU A 25 1.03 45.93 25.33
C GLU A 25 0.33 44.72 25.93
N SER A 26 -0.30 44.84 27.08
CA SER A 26 -1.07 43.78 27.72
C SER A 26 -2.32 43.40 26.92
N VAL A 27 -2.99 44.36 26.31
CA VAL A 27 -4.16 44.13 25.45
C VAL A 27 -3.74 43.49 24.13
N ASP A 28 -2.64 43.96 23.52
CA ASP A 28 -2.08 43.37 22.32
C ASP A 28 -1.70 41.89 22.56
N ALA A 29 -1.10 41.57 23.70
CA ALA A 29 -0.76 40.21 24.08
C ALA A 29 -1.98 39.33 24.40
N LEU A 30 -3.07 39.92 24.88
CA LEU A 30 -4.33 39.18 25.05
C LEU A 30 -4.90 38.74 23.69
N PHE A 31 -4.82 39.60 22.68
CA PHE A 31 -5.26 39.23 21.34
C PHE A 31 -4.31 38.30 20.63
N ASP A 32 -3.00 38.58 20.61
CA ASP A 32 -2.00 37.75 19.95
C ASP A 32 -0.62 37.88 20.62
N ASN A 33 -0.33 36.96 21.56
CA ASN A 33 0.89 37.00 22.37
C ASN A 33 2.13 36.65 21.51
N GLY A 34 3.11 37.56 21.47
CA GLY A 34 4.34 37.41 20.72
C GLY A 34 4.32 37.97 19.29
N ARG A 35 3.22 38.57 18.83
CA ARG A 35 3.16 39.24 17.55
C ARG A 35 3.84 40.61 17.58
N ARG A 36 3.78 41.27 18.70
CA ARG A 36 4.33 42.63 18.92
C ARG A 36 5.15 42.63 20.22
N GLY A 37 6.45 42.80 20.15
CA GLY A 37 7.33 42.87 21.31
C GLY A 37 7.64 41.52 21.93
N ARG A 38 7.97 41.51 23.23
CA ARG A 38 8.31 40.31 23.99
C ARG A 38 7.07 39.49 24.32
N VAL A 39 7.22 38.17 24.24
CA VAL A 39 6.18 37.22 24.69
C VAL A 39 5.93 37.39 26.19
N ILE A 40 4.69 37.65 26.58
CA ILE A 40 4.30 37.69 28.00
C ILE A 40 4.16 36.30 28.53
N THR A 41 4.91 36.02 29.62
CA THR A 41 4.97 34.70 30.25
C THR A 41 4.32 34.75 31.65
N GLY A 42 3.78 33.61 32.07
CA GLY A 42 3.28 33.41 33.43
C GLY A 42 4.41 33.10 34.43
N THR A 43 4.04 32.79 35.68
CA THR A 43 4.95 32.46 36.78
C THR A 43 5.90 31.29 36.49
N GLY A 44 5.56 30.39 35.57
CA GLY A 44 6.38 29.24 35.15
C GLY A 44 7.18 29.47 33.86
N LYS A 45 7.46 30.73 33.46
CA LYS A 45 8.14 31.10 32.22
C LYS A 45 7.48 30.55 30.93
N ARG A 46 6.27 30.02 31.03
CA ARG A 46 5.48 29.56 29.87
C ARG A 46 4.72 30.74 29.26
N PRO A 47 4.65 30.85 27.91
CA PRO A 47 3.83 31.87 27.26
C PRO A 47 2.37 31.79 27.73
N LEU A 48 1.75 32.95 27.97
CA LEU A 48 0.32 33.01 28.24
C LEU A 48 -0.45 32.79 26.93
N LYS A 49 -1.51 31.99 26.98
CA LYS A 49 -2.37 31.74 25.82
C LYS A 49 -3.15 33.01 25.46
N SER A 50 -3.07 33.39 24.19
CA SER A 50 -3.81 34.48 23.61
C SER A 50 -5.11 34.01 22.94
N LEU A 51 -6.01 34.95 22.62
CA LEU A 51 -7.24 34.65 21.87
C LEU A 51 -6.93 34.11 20.47
N ALA A 52 -5.92 34.65 19.80
CA ALA A 52 -5.50 34.17 18.49
C ALA A 52 -4.96 32.75 18.53
N GLU A 53 -4.19 32.38 19.56
CA GLU A 53 -3.68 31.02 19.75
C GLU A 53 -4.77 30.01 20.00
N MET A 54 -5.85 30.41 20.67
CA MET A 54 -7.02 29.56 20.89
C MET A 54 -7.79 29.25 19.59
N LEU A 55 -7.69 30.09 18.60
CA LEU A 55 -8.38 29.95 17.29
C LEU A 55 -7.48 29.36 16.21
N LYS A 56 -6.22 29.80 16.16
CA LYS A 56 -5.23 29.47 15.11
C LYS A 56 -4.38 28.24 15.49
N GLY A 57 -3.70 27.67 14.50
CA GLY A 57 -2.73 26.58 14.69
C GLY A 57 -3.36 25.20 14.82
N LYS A 58 -2.53 24.18 15.06
CA LYS A 58 -2.96 22.78 15.15
C LYS A 58 -3.91 22.48 16.32
N GLN A 59 -3.72 23.19 17.43
CA GLN A 59 -4.53 23.05 18.65
C GLN A 59 -5.66 24.09 18.74
N GLY A 60 -5.80 24.97 17.73
CA GLY A 60 -6.85 25.97 17.66
C GLY A 60 -8.21 25.36 17.32
N ARG A 61 -9.28 26.11 17.67
CA ARG A 61 -10.67 25.66 17.49
C ARG A 61 -11.01 25.31 16.03
N PHE A 62 -10.47 26.04 15.06
CA PHE A 62 -10.74 25.76 13.65
C PHE A 62 -10.25 24.37 13.24
N ARG A 63 -8.99 24.02 13.53
CA ARG A 63 -8.43 22.74 13.12
C ARG A 63 -8.82 21.57 14.02
N GLN A 64 -9.02 21.80 15.32
CA GLN A 64 -9.26 20.74 16.29
C GLN A 64 -10.75 20.38 16.45
N ASN A 65 -11.67 21.35 16.30
CA ASN A 65 -13.07 21.16 16.62
C ASN A 65 -14.07 21.48 15.49
N LEU A 66 -13.66 22.26 14.47
CA LEU A 66 -14.54 22.66 13.36
C LEU A 66 -14.26 21.90 12.08
N LEU A 67 -13.01 21.87 11.62
CA LEU A 67 -12.62 21.15 10.40
C LEU A 67 -12.57 19.62 10.60
N GLY A 68 -12.44 19.15 11.83
CA GLY A 68 -12.46 17.76 12.21
C GLY A 68 -12.81 17.62 13.68
N LYS A 69 -13.54 16.57 14.01
CA LYS A 69 -13.94 16.25 15.40
C LYS A 69 -13.53 14.83 15.72
N ARG A 70 -13.38 14.54 17.02
CA ARG A 70 -13.32 13.15 17.49
C ARG A 70 -14.70 12.56 17.33
N VAL A 71 -14.77 11.35 16.77
CA VAL A 71 -16.04 10.66 16.52
C VAL A 71 -16.10 9.37 17.32
N ASP A 72 -17.30 9.02 17.74
CA ASP A 72 -17.59 7.74 18.38
C ASP A 72 -17.67 6.62 17.35
N TYR A 73 -17.78 5.38 17.77
CA TYR A 73 -17.82 4.19 16.92
C TYR A 73 -16.61 4.08 16.00
N SER A 74 -15.46 4.44 16.54
CA SER A 74 -14.18 4.33 15.89
C SER A 74 -13.15 3.68 16.80
N GLY A 75 -12.25 2.91 16.22
CA GLY A 75 -11.17 2.26 16.92
C GLY A 75 -9.87 2.35 16.11
N ARG A 76 -8.77 1.91 16.69
CA ARG A 76 -7.47 1.89 16.04
C ARG A 76 -6.70 0.66 16.48
N SER A 77 -6.06 -0.02 15.54
CA SER A 77 -5.14 -1.12 15.81
C SER A 77 -4.04 -1.22 14.77
N VAL A 78 -3.05 -2.04 15.07
CA VAL A 78 -1.96 -2.40 14.15
C VAL A 78 -2.54 -3.22 13.00
N ILE A 79 -1.95 -3.11 11.82
CA ILE A 79 -2.32 -3.89 10.64
C ILE A 79 -1.35 -5.04 10.39
N VAL A 80 -1.90 -6.15 9.89
CA VAL A 80 -1.14 -7.31 9.41
C VAL A 80 -1.68 -7.73 8.06
N VAL A 81 -0.89 -8.50 7.32
CA VAL A 81 -1.31 -9.02 6.02
C VAL A 81 -2.39 -10.10 6.18
N GLY A 82 -3.45 -10.00 5.36
CA GLY A 82 -4.51 -11.01 5.24
C GLY A 82 -4.47 -11.66 3.85
N PRO A 83 -3.67 -12.72 3.64
CA PRO A 83 -3.51 -13.35 2.32
C PRO A 83 -4.78 -14.05 1.83
N ASP A 84 -5.62 -14.53 2.75
CA ASP A 84 -6.85 -15.26 2.44
C ASP A 84 -8.06 -14.37 2.22
N LEU A 85 -7.95 -13.08 2.52
CA LEU A 85 -9.02 -12.11 2.33
C LEU A 85 -9.29 -11.89 0.83
N LYS A 86 -10.54 -11.66 0.48
CA LYS A 86 -10.92 -11.12 -0.83
C LYS A 86 -10.74 -9.60 -0.85
N LEU A 87 -10.68 -9.01 -2.04
CA LEU A 87 -10.41 -7.58 -2.20
C LEU A 87 -11.38 -6.67 -1.44
N HIS A 88 -12.64 -7.09 -1.28
CA HIS A 88 -13.66 -6.35 -0.54
C HIS A 88 -13.69 -6.64 0.94
N GLU A 89 -12.93 -7.63 1.44
CA GLU A 89 -12.93 -8.06 2.83
C GLU A 89 -11.78 -7.42 3.62
N CYS A 90 -12.00 -7.23 4.93
CA CYS A 90 -10.95 -6.95 5.91
C CYS A 90 -11.15 -7.82 7.13
N GLY A 91 -10.06 -8.20 7.79
CA GLY A 91 -10.12 -8.92 9.06
C GLY A 91 -10.24 -7.94 10.22
N LEU A 92 -11.31 -8.05 10.99
CA LEU A 92 -11.56 -7.21 12.17
C LEU A 92 -11.48 -8.06 13.45
N PRO A 93 -10.62 -7.68 14.42
CA PRO A 93 -10.56 -8.37 15.71
C PRO A 93 -11.93 -8.46 16.39
N LYS A 94 -12.30 -9.67 16.84
CA LYS A 94 -13.60 -9.93 17.49
C LYS A 94 -13.88 -8.97 18.64
N LYS A 95 -12.91 -8.73 19.52
CA LYS A 95 -13.05 -7.82 20.66
C LYS A 95 -13.29 -6.37 20.22
N MET A 96 -12.60 -5.91 19.19
CA MET A 96 -12.80 -4.58 18.61
C MET A 96 -14.19 -4.47 17.98
N ALA A 97 -14.62 -5.47 17.22
CA ALA A 97 -15.95 -5.52 16.64
C ALA A 97 -17.05 -5.47 17.71
N LEU A 98 -16.88 -6.21 18.80
CA LEU A 98 -17.83 -6.21 19.92
C LEU A 98 -18.05 -4.80 20.49
N GLU A 99 -16.97 -4.04 20.69
CA GLU A 99 -17.05 -2.67 21.19
C GLU A 99 -17.68 -1.70 20.17
N LEU A 100 -17.27 -1.78 18.91
CA LEU A 100 -17.74 -0.88 17.86
C LEU A 100 -19.22 -1.08 17.52
N PHE A 101 -19.70 -2.32 17.53
CA PHE A 101 -21.06 -2.66 17.13
C PHE A 101 -22.04 -2.82 18.31
N LYS A 102 -21.66 -2.44 19.53
CA LYS A 102 -22.51 -2.56 20.75
C LYS A 102 -23.97 -2.14 20.56
N PRO A 103 -24.30 -0.95 20.00
CA PRO A 103 -25.71 -0.54 19.87
C PRO A 103 -26.50 -1.44 18.92
N PHE A 104 -25.89 -1.83 17.81
CA PHE A 104 -26.51 -2.72 16.84
C PHE A 104 -26.74 -4.11 17.45
N LEU A 105 -25.78 -4.56 18.27
CA LEU A 105 -25.86 -5.83 18.98
C LEU A 105 -27.00 -5.85 20.02
N TYR A 106 -27.16 -4.78 20.81
CA TYR A 106 -28.27 -4.66 21.72
C TYR A 106 -29.63 -4.70 21.03
N ALA A 107 -29.73 -3.99 19.89
CA ALA A 107 -30.96 -4.00 19.10
C ALA A 107 -31.24 -5.39 18.50
N ARG A 108 -30.22 -6.09 18.06
CA ARG A 108 -30.36 -7.45 17.47
C ARG A 108 -30.74 -8.48 18.52
N LEU A 109 -30.07 -8.47 19.69
CA LEU A 109 -30.40 -9.37 20.82
C LEU A 109 -31.82 -9.17 21.30
N ASN A 110 -32.32 -7.94 21.29
CA ASN A 110 -33.73 -7.65 21.64
C ASN A 110 -34.69 -8.21 20.57
N LYS A 111 -34.39 -8.04 19.28
CA LYS A 111 -35.18 -8.62 18.19
C LYS A 111 -35.20 -10.14 18.20
N LEU A 112 -34.15 -10.79 18.61
CA LEU A 112 -34.03 -12.25 18.72
C LEU A 112 -34.71 -12.79 20.01
N GLY A 113 -35.24 -11.91 20.87
CA GLY A 113 -35.92 -12.31 22.13
C GLY A 113 -34.95 -12.81 23.22
N LEU A 114 -33.63 -12.72 23.02
CA LEU A 114 -32.62 -13.16 23.98
C LEU A 114 -32.45 -12.19 25.16
N ALA A 115 -32.87 -10.94 24.98
CA ALA A 115 -32.88 -9.92 26.02
C ALA A 115 -34.15 -9.09 25.92
N SER A 116 -34.92 -9.02 27.02
CA SER A 116 -36.13 -8.20 27.08
C SER A 116 -35.85 -6.73 27.43
N THR A 117 -34.70 -6.45 28.04
CA THR A 117 -34.29 -5.10 28.43
C THR A 117 -32.84 -4.81 28.02
N ILE A 118 -32.52 -3.54 27.78
CA ILE A 118 -31.14 -3.09 27.45
C ILE A 118 -30.15 -3.50 28.56
N LYS A 119 -30.60 -3.50 29.84
CA LYS A 119 -29.75 -3.91 30.96
C LYS A 119 -29.37 -5.40 30.90
N GLN A 120 -30.30 -6.25 30.46
CA GLN A 120 -30.01 -7.68 30.24
C GLN A 120 -29.11 -7.88 29.02
N ALA A 121 -29.37 -7.18 27.94
CA ALA A 121 -28.50 -7.22 26.75
C ALA A 121 -27.06 -6.83 27.11
N LYS A 122 -26.88 -5.76 27.89
CA LYS A 122 -25.56 -5.33 28.35
C LYS A 122 -24.84 -6.41 29.15
N LYS A 123 -25.53 -7.06 30.09
CA LYS A 123 -24.98 -8.17 30.90
C LYS A 123 -24.61 -9.39 30.05
N LEU A 124 -25.39 -9.71 28.99
CA LEU A 124 -25.08 -10.80 28.07
C LEU A 124 -23.84 -10.50 27.27
N VAL A 125 -23.69 -9.27 26.75
CA VAL A 125 -22.51 -8.82 25.99
C VAL A 125 -21.26 -8.81 26.88
N GLU A 126 -21.35 -8.36 28.12
CA GLU A 126 -20.24 -8.41 29.10
C GLU A 126 -19.80 -9.85 29.44
N LYS A 127 -20.71 -10.83 29.34
CA LYS A 127 -20.41 -12.25 29.54
C LYS A 127 -19.87 -12.97 28.26
N GLU A 128 -19.86 -12.30 27.15
CA GLU A 128 -19.33 -12.81 25.85
C GLU A 128 -19.89 -14.22 25.51
N THR A 129 -21.21 -14.41 25.66
CA THR A 129 -21.85 -15.70 25.38
C THR A 129 -21.82 -16.06 23.88
N ASN A 130 -21.89 -17.36 23.53
CA ASN A 130 -21.90 -17.80 22.14
C ASN A 130 -23.00 -17.15 21.31
N ALA A 131 -24.20 -16.96 21.88
CA ALA A 131 -25.30 -16.27 21.24
C ALA A 131 -24.99 -14.80 20.89
N VAL A 132 -24.10 -14.15 21.64
CA VAL A 132 -23.62 -12.79 21.33
C VAL A 132 -22.68 -12.80 20.12
N TRP A 133 -21.81 -13.79 20.05
CA TRP A 133 -20.90 -13.95 18.91
C TRP A 133 -21.66 -14.26 17.61
N ASP A 134 -22.64 -15.15 17.64
CA ASP A 134 -23.50 -15.47 16.50
C ASP A 134 -24.28 -14.24 16.02
N ALA A 135 -24.84 -13.47 16.98
CA ALA A 135 -25.55 -12.24 16.66
C ALA A 135 -24.62 -11.17 16.07
N LEU A 136 -23.38 -11.07 16.58
CA LEU A 136 -22.37 -10.14 16.07
C LEU A 136 -21.96 -10.49 14.65
N GLU A 137 -21.72 -11.76 14.34
CA GLU A 137 -21.36 -12.22 12.99
C GLU A 137 -22.44 -11.84 11.96
N LEU A 138 -23.71 -12.02 12.30
CA LEU A 138 -24.82 -11.61 11.44
C LEU A 138 -24.87 -10.11 11.19
N ILE A 139 -24.56 -9.28 12.19
CA ILE A 139 -24.54 -7.81 12.04
C ILE A 139 -23.36 -7.39 11.18
N VAL A 140 -22.19 -7.93 11.47
CA VAL A 140 -20.92 -7.56 10.81
C VAL A 140 -20.97 -7.89 9.32
N ARG A 141 -21.56 -9.02 8.93
CA ARG A 141 -21.72 -9.43 7.52
C ARG A 141 -22.50 -8.42 6.68
N GLU A 142 -23.47 -7.74 7.27
CA GLU A 142 -24.36 -6.79 6.57
C GLU A 142 -23.85 -5.33 6.65
N HIS A 143 -22.86 -5.03 7.47
CA HIS A 143 -22.46 -3.68 7.81
C HIS A 143 -21.02 -3.36 7.38
N PRO A 144 -20.81 -2.54 6.33
CA PRO A 144 -19.48 -2.17 5.90
C PRO A 144 -18.77 -1.30 6.94
N VAL A 145 -17.46 -1.39 7.02
CA VAL A 145 -16.61 -0.53 7.85
C VAL A 145 -15.67 0.28 6.98
N LEU A 146 -15.28 1.46 7.45
CA LEU A 146 -14.30 2.30 6.79
C LEU A 146 -12.96 2.12 7.47
N LEU A 147 -11.93 1.81 6.68
CA LEU A 147 -10.54 1.80 7.13
C LEU A 147 -9.83 3.07 6.66
N ASN A 148 -9.06 3.67 7.54
CA ASN A 148 -8.27 4.86 7.27
C ASN A 148 -6.85 4.70 7.80
N ARG A 149 -5.85 5.04 6.97
CA ARG A 149 -4.45 5.21 7.41
C ARG A 149 -4.07 6.68 7.40
N ALA A 150 -3.55 7.17 8.51
CA ALA A 150 -2.97 8.51 8.59
C ALA A 150 -1.48 8.47 8.13
N PRO A 151 -0.99 9.47 7.36
CA PRO A 151 -1.72 10.64 6.87
C PRO A 151 -2.60 10.32 5.65
N THR A 152 -3.82 10.86 5.61
CA THR A 152 -4.73 10.71 4.46
C THR A 152 -4.36 11.74 3.39
N LEU A 153 -3.55 11.32 2.40
CA LEU A 153 -3.03 12.20 1.35
C LEU A 153 -3.99 12.37 0.18
N HIS A 154 -4.83 11.37 -0.08
CA HIS A 154 -5.79 11.36 -1.18
C HIS A 154 -7.03 10.54 -0.79
N ARG A 155 -8.09 10.59 -1.61
CA ARG A 155 -9.38 9.96 -1.31
C ARG A 155 -9.29 8.44 -1.06
N LEU A 156 -8.33 7.73 -1.66
CA LEU A 156 -8.13 6.29 -1.46
C LEU A 156 -7.49 5.93 -0.11
N GLY A 157 -7.06 6.92 0.68
CA GLY A 157 -6.63 6.72 2.06
C GLY A 157 -7.77 6.40 3.02
N VAL A 158 -9.04 6.45 2.55
CA VAL A 158 -10.23 5.97 3.26
C VAL A 158 -11.02 5.09 2.30
N GLN A 159 -11.19 3.81 2.64
CA GLN A 159 -11.95 2.86 1.83
C GLN A 159 -12.87 2.02 2.71
N ALA A 160 -13.97 1.55 2.12
CA ALA A 160 -14.90 0.66 2.77
C ALA A 160 -14.55 -0.81 2.50
N PHE A 161 -14.79 -1.64 3.50
CA PHE A 161 -14.60 -3.08 3.44
C PHE A 161 -15.75 -3.80 4.16
N GLU A 162 -16.00 -5.04 3.76
CA GLU A 162 -16.85 -5.95 4.50
C GLU A 162 -16.00 -6.63 5.58
N PRO A 163 -16.32 -6.43 6.88
CA PRO A 163 -15.51 -6.99 7.93
C PRO A 163 -15.76 -8.48 8.11
N LYS A 164 -14.69 -9.23 8.29
CA LYS A 164 -14.67 -10.64 8.67
C LYS A 164 -14.08 -10.73 10.07
N LEU A 165 -14.77 -11.41 10.98
CA LEU A 165 -14.28 -11.57 12.34
C LEU A 165 -13.10 -12.51 12.39
N ILE A 166 -12.02 -12.05 13.01
CA ILE A 166 -10.79 -12.81 13.19
C ILE A 166 -10.39 -12.91 14.66
N GLU A 167 -9.63 -13.93 14.99
CA GLU A 167 -8.96 -14.04 16.28
C GLU A 167 -7.71 -13.14 16.30
N GLY A 168 -7.34 -12.68 17.49
CA GLY A 168 -6.19 -11.78 17.65
C GLY A 168 -6.61 -10.33 17.86
N ASP A 169 -5.62 -9.41 17.87
CA ASP A 169 -5.82 -8.00 18.20
C ASP A 169 -5.43 -7.05 17.04
N ALA A 170 -4.88 -7.59 15.93
CA ALA A 170 -4.48 -6.82 14.76
C ALA A 170 -5.54 -6.88 13.65
N ILE A 171 -5.66 -5.81 12.87
CA ILE A 171 -6.54 -5.74 11.70
C ILE A 171 -5.84 -6.43 10.52
N GLU A 172 -6.50 -7.37 9.86
CA GLU A 172 -5.98 -7.93 8.61
C GLU A 172 -6.39 -7.09 7.41
N LEU A 173 -5.41 -6.72 6.59
CA LEU A 173 -5.60 -5.93 5.39
C LEU A 173 -5.24 -6.74 4.14
N HIS A 174 -6.06 -6.60 3.10
CA HIS A 174 -5.78 -7.24 1.81
C HIS A 174 -4.51 -6.65 1.18
N PRO A 175 -3.53 -7.47 0.76
CA PRO A 175 -2.22 -6.98 0.31
C PRO A 175 -2.28 -6.06 -0.91
N LEU A 176 -3.23 -6.24 -1.83
CA LEU A 176 -3.35 -5.39 -3.02
C LEU A 176 -3.85 -3.97 -2.71
N THR A 177 -4.42 -3.73 -1.52
CA THR A 177 -4.88 -2.39 -1.11
C THR A 177 -3.79 -1.56 -0.44
N CYS A 178 -2.66 -2.15 -0.08
CA CYS A 178 -1.56 -1.46 0.59
C CYS A 178 -1.03 -0.26 -0.20
N ALA A 179 -0.93 -0.37 -1.52
CA ALA A 179 -0.48 0.73 -2.38
C ALA A 179 -1.42 1.95 -2.32
N ALA A 180 -2.74 1.73 -2.24
CA ALA A 180 -3.74 2.79 -2.13
C ALA A 180 -3.67 3.53 -0.79
N PHE A 181 -3.39 2.81 0.30
CA PHE A 181 -3.20 3.39 1.63
C PHE A 181 -1.76 3.90 1.88
N ASN A 182 -0.83 3.58 1.01
CA ASN A 182 0.61 3.72 1.25
C ASN A 182 1.00 3.07 2.59
N ALA A 183 0.49 1.86 2.83
CA ALA A 183 0.64 1.12 4.08
C ALA A 183 1.66 0.00 3.91
N ASP A 184 2.43 -0.24 4.95
CA ASP A 184 3.30 -1.40 5.12
C ASP A 184 3.01 -2.09 6.46
N PHE A 185 3.61 -3.25 6.67
CA PHE A 185 3.34 -4.09 7.84
C PHE A 185 4.49 -4.04 8.87
N ASP A 186 5.18 -2.91 8.95
CA ASP A 186 6.30 -2.68 9.88
C ASP A 186 5.87 -2.16 11.27
N GLY A 187 4.56 -2.11 11.54
CA GLY A 187 3.96 -1.58 12.76
C GLY A 187 2.96 -0.45 12.50
N ASP A 188 2.60 -0.23 11.25
CA ASP A 188 1.57 0.72 10.87
C ASP A 188 0.24 0.42 11.56
N GLN A 189 -0.49 1.47 11.88
CA GLN A 189 -1.82 1.41 12.47
C GLN A 189 -2.86 2.01 11.53
N MET A 190 -4.06 1.43 11.53
CA MET A 190 -5.21 1.96 10.82
C MET A 190 -6.38 2.23 11.77
N ALA A 191 -7.14 3.27 11.45
CA ALA A 191 -8.39 3.57 12.13
C ALA A 191 -9.54 2.84 11.43
N VAL A 192 -10.48 2.34 12.25
CA VAL A 192 -11.73 1.73 11.80
C VAL A 192 -12.89 2.64 12.21
N HIS A 193 -13.79 2.91 11.28
CA HIS A 193 -15.01 3.70 11.53
C HIS A 193 -16.23 2.91 11.07
N VAL A 194 -17.29 2.96 11.89
CA VAL A 194 -18.55 2.31 11.58
C VAL A 194 -19.55 3.36 11.12
N PRO A 195 -20.02 3.34 9.85
CA PRO A 195 -21.08 4.22 9.40
C PRO A 195 -22.40 3.88 10.10
N LEU A 196 -23.05 4.89 10.68
CA LEU A 196 -24.21 4.67 11.54
C LEU A 196 -25.54 4.73 10.81
N SER A 197 -25.72 5.71 9.90
CA SER A 197 -26.97 5.87 9.16
C SER A 197 -27.04 4.96 7.93
N LEU A 198 -28.24 4.68 7.47
CA LEU A 198 -28.44 3.88 6.26
C LEU A 198 -27.86 4.57 5.00
N GLU A 199 -27.97 5.89 4.93
CA GLU A 199 -27.38 6.69 3.86
C GLU A 199 -25.86 6.57 3.84
N ALA A 200 -25.22 6.67 5.02
CA ALA A 200 -23.75 6.52 5.14
C ALA A 200 -23.30 5.09 4.78
N GLN A 201 -24.06 4.07 5.13
CA GLN A 201 -23.77 2.67 4.77
C GLN A 201 -23.93 2.47 3.25
N LEU A 202 -24.95 3.06 2.65
CA LEU A 202 -25.17 3.00 1.19
C LEU A 202 -24.03 3.71 0.45
N GLU A 203 -23.65 4.89 0.90
CA GLU A 203 -22.54 5.65 0.34
C GLU A 203 -21.22 4.89 0.45
N ALA A 204 -20.96 4.27 1.60
CA ALA A 204 -19.80 3.39 1.80
C ALA A 204 -19.78 2.23 0.80
N ARG A 205 -20.92 1.57 0.57
CA ARG A 205 -21.03 0.43 -0.36
C ARG A 205 -20.90 0.85 -1.83
N VAL A 206 -21.54 1.94 -2.23
CA VAL A 206 -21.61 2.33 -3.65
C VAL A 206 -20.36 3.08 -4.10
N LEU A 207 -19.79 3.96 -3.26
CA LEU A 207 -18.70 4.85 -3.65
C LEU A 207 -17.35 4.45 -3.06
N MET A 208 -17.33 3.98 -1.81
CA MET A 208 -16.09 3.85 -1.05
C MET A 208 -15.55 2.43 -0.97
N MET A 209 -16.28 1.42 -1.45
CA MET A 209 -15.77 0.04 -1.44
C MET A 209 -14.43 -0.06 -2.19
N SER A 210 -13.52 -0.83 -1.63
CA SER A 210 -12.20 -1.11 -2.23
C SER A 210 -12.30 -1.62 -3.67
N THR A 211 -13.31 -2.43 -3.95
CA THR A 211 -13.60 -2.96 -5.30
C THR A 211 -13.98 -1.87 -6.30
N ASN A 212 -14.53 -0.74 -5.87
CA ASN A 212 -14.91 0.37 -6.73
C ASN A 212 -13.73 1.33 -7.03
N ASN A 213 -12.64 1.19 -6.28
CA ASN A 213 -11.48 2.08 -6.35
C ASN A 213 -10.26 1.38 -6.97
N ILE A 214 -10.43 0.80 -8.15
CA ILE A 214 -9.37 0.08 -8.87
C ILE A 214 -8.38 1.04 -9.52
N LEU A 215 -8.87 2.16 -10.07
CA LEU A 215 -8.05 3.14 -10.78
C LEU A 215 -7.60 4.29 -9.88
N SER A 216 -6.38 4.74 -10.08
CA SER A 216 -5.85 5.94 -9.44
C SER A 216 -6.51 7.20 -10.02
N PRO A 217 -7.01 8.12 -9.17
CA PRO A 217 -7.60 9.37 -9.64
C PRO A 217 -6.57 10.34 -10.26
N SER A 218 -5.27 10.14 -10.02
CA SER A 218 -4.22 11.04 -10.53
C SER A 218 -3.87 10.79 -12.00
N ASN A 219 -3.83 9.54 -12.43
CA ASN A 219 -3.34 9.16 -13.77
C ASN A 219 -4.22 8.13 -14.49
N GLY A 220 -5.31 7.67 -13.88
CA GLY A 220 -6.22 6.68 -14.45
C GLY A 220 -5.62 5.28 -14.64
N LYS A 221 -4.45 5.00 -14.11
CA LYS A 221 -3.85 3.66 -14.11
C LYS A 221 -4.33 2.82 -12.94
N PRO A 222 -4.33 1.49 -13.04
CA PRO A 222 -4.67 0.63 -11.91
C PRO A 222 -3.76 0.91 -10.70
N ILE A 223 -4.34 1.09 -9.52
CA ILE A 223 -3.61 1.21 -8.27
C ILE A 223 -3.55 -0.13 -7.53
N ILE A 224 -4.52 -1.01 -7.80
CA ILE A 224 -4.58 -2.37 -7.27
C ILE A 224 -3.69 -3.25 -8.17
N VAL A 225 -2.39 -3.20 -7.91
CA VAL A 225 -1.39 -3.95 -8.67
C VAL A 225 -0.63 -4.85 -7.69
N PRO A 226 -0.39 -6.11 -8.06
CA PRO A 226 0.48 -7.00 -7.29
C PRO A 226 1.84 -6.38 -7.01
N SER A 227 2.38 -6.67 -5.83
CA SER A 227 3.69 -6.21 -5.40
C SER A 227 4.42 -7.32 -4.63
N GLN A 228 5.72 -7.14 -4.40
CA GLN A 228 6.55 -8.03 -3.59
C GLN A 228 6.40 -9.52 -3.99
N ASP A 229 6.09 -10.40 -3.06
CA ASP A 229 6.05 -11.85 -3.25
C ASP A 229 5.06 -12.31 -4.33
N ILE A 230 3.94 -11.57 -4.51
CA ILE A 230 2.97 -11.91 -5.54
C ILE A 230 3.58 -11.73 -6.92
N VAL A 231 4.29 -10.63 -7.16
CA VAL A 231 4.99 -10.38 -8.44
C VAL A 231 6.09 -11.42 -8.64
N LEU A 232 6.87 -11.70 -7.60
CA LEU A 232 7.95 -12.69 -7.65
C LEU A 232 7.42 -14.08 -8.05
N GLY A 233 6.30 -14.51 -7.46
CA GLY A 233 5.66 -15.77 -7.82
C GLY A 233 5.13 -15.81 -9.25
N ILE A 234 4.54 -14.71 -9.75
CA ILE A 234 4.08 -14.58 -11.13
C ILE A 234 5.27 -14.54 -12.11
N TYR A 235 6.32 -13.82 -11.76
CA TYR A 235 7.56 -13.76 -12.54
C TYR A 235 8.16 -15.16 -12.70
N TYR A 236 8.35 -15.89 -11.59
CA TYR A 236 8.84 -17.25 -11.59
C TYR A 236 7.96 -18.16 -12.45
N LEU A 237 6.64 -18.06 -12.32
CA LEU A 237 5.69 -18.86 -13.11
C LEU A 237 5.76 -18.57 -14.61
N SER A 238 6.04 -17.31 -14.99
CA SER A 238 6.12 -16.87 -16.39
C SER A 238 7.47 -17.08 -17.06
N GLN A 239 8.48 -17.49 -16.30
CA GLN A 239 9.84 -17.75 -16.79
C GLN A 239 9.86 -18.92 -17.77
N ALA A 240 10.73 -18.86 -18.78
CA ALA A 240 10.94 -19.93 -19.74
C ALA A 240 12.36 -20.47 -19.64
N SER A 241 12.53 -21.78 -19.70
CA SER A 241 13.85 -22.41 -19.79
C SER A 241 14.55 -21.99 -21.10
N LYS A 242 15.82 -21.60 -21.00
CA LYS A 242 16.63 -21.21 -22.17
C LYS A 242 17.04 -22.39 -23.03
N ASP A 243 17.18 -23.57 -22.46
CA ASP A 243 17.77 -24.74 -23.10
C ASP A 243 16.79 -25.59 -23.93
N GLU A 244 15.47 -25.43 -23.73
CA GLU A 244 14.48 -26.23 -24.43
C GLU A 244 14.09 -25.64 -25.77
N LYS A 245 14.65 -26.18 -26.86
CA LYS A 245 14.31 -25.78 -28.25
C LYS A 245 13.03 -26.45 -28.75
N LYS A 246 12.67 -27.64 -28.26
CA LYS A 246 11.48 -28.40 -28.69
C LYS A 246 10.48 -28.56 -27.57
N PRO A 247 9.17 -28.56 -27.85
CA PRO A 247 8.14 -28.80 -26.84
C PRO A 247 8.22 -30.25 -26.34
N LYS A 248 8.11 -30.44 -25.01
CA LYS A 248 8.17 -31.76 -24.37
C LYS A 248 6.90 -32.60 -24.52
N GLY A 249 5.79 -31.95 -24.85
CA GLY A 249 4.49 -32.66 -24.99
C GLY A 249 3.40 -31.80 -25.55
N ILE A 250 2.29 -32.44 -25.91
CA ILE A 250 1.05 -31.81 -26.34
C ILE A 250 -0.02 -32.18 -25.31
N PHE A 251 -0.68 -31.16 -24.75
CA PHE A 251 -1.71 -31.31 -23.72
C PHE A 251 -3.01 -30.69 -24.20
N SER A 252 -4.12 -31.38 -24.00
CA SER A 252 -5.43 -30.94 -24.46
C SER A 252 -6.16 -30.11 -23.43
N SER A 253 -5.84 -30.28 -22.15
CA SER A 253 -6.50 -29.57 -21.05
C SER A 253 -5.49 -29.10 -19.99
N ILE A 254 -5.97 -28.21 -19.11
CA ILE A 254 -5.16 -27.68 -18.02
C ILE A 254 -4.96 -28.74 -16.93
N GLU A 255 -5.96 -29.58 -16.71
CA GLU A 255 -5.89 -30.70 -15.77
C GLU A 255 -4.79 -31.68 -16.15
N GLU A 256 -4.59 -31.95 -17.45
CA GLU A 256 -3.47 -32.78 -17.92
C GLU A 256 -2.11 -32.12 -17.65
N ILE A 257 -2.02 -30.78 -17.77
CA ILE A 257 -0.80 -30.04 -17.44
C ILE A 257 -0.52 -30.12 -15.95
N GLU A 258 -1.54 -29.95 -15.09
CA GLU A 258 -1.40 -30.05 -13.64
C GLU A 258 -0.98 -31.46 -13.23
N GLN A 259 -1.58 -32.49 -13.79
CA GLN A 259 -1.19 -33.88 -13.58
C GLN A 259 0.25 -34.18 -14.04
N GLY A 260 0.64 -33.60 -15.18
CA GLY A 260 2.00 -33.69 -15.69
C GLY A 260 3.05 -33.05 -14.77
N LEU A 261 2.67 -31.93 -14.14
CA LEU A 261 3.51 -31.25 -13.15
C LEU A 261 3.60 -32.02 -11.82
N GLU A 262 2.51 -32.62 -11.35
CA GLU A 262 2.48 -33.44 -10.14
C GLU A 262 3.31 -34.73 -10.32
N ASN A 263 3.19 -35.37 -11.48
CA ASN A 263 3.96 -36.55 -11.84
C ASN A 263 5.42 -36.25 -12.21
N LYS A 264 5.84 -34.96 -12.15
CA LYS A 264 7.20 -34.51 -12.51
C LYS A 264 7.63 -34.87 -13.94
N SER A 265 6.69 -35.19 -14.84
CA SER A 265 6.97 -35.44 -16.26
C SER A 265 7.32 -34.16 -17.03
N ILE A 266 6.83 -33.01 -16.57
CA ILE A 266 7.15 -31.68 -17.08
C ILE A 266 7.48 -30.75 -15.92
N SER A 267 8.32 -29.74 -16.18
CA SER A 267 8.57 -28.64 -15.23
C SER A 267 7.72 -27.41 -15.57
N LEU A 268 7.56 -26.49 -14.63
CA LEU A 268 6.85 -25.24 -14.83
C LEU A 268 7.37 -24.41 -16.01
N HIS A 269 8.68 -24.48 -16.24
CA HIS A 269 9.39 -23.69 -17.25
C HIS A 269 9.54 -24.42 -18.58
N SER A 270 9.13 -25.71 -18.65
CA SER A 270 9.21 -26.52 -19.88
C SER A 270 8.25 -26.00 -20.94
N LYS A 271 8.72 -25.96 -22.19
CA LYS A 271 7.89 -25.65 -23.35
C LYS A 271 6.94 -26.80 -23.66
N ILE A 272 5.68 -26.48 -23.79
CA ILE A 272 4.60 -27.41 -24.13
C ILE A 272 3.71 -26.78 -25.21
N VAL A 273 2.94 -27.63 -25.90
CA VAL A 273 1.87 -27.20 -26.80
C VAL A 273 0.54 -27.48 -26.11
N SER A 274 -0.30 -26.48 -25.98
CA SER A 274 -1.65 -26.67 -25.45
C SER A 274 -2.66 -25.76 -26.10
N ILE A 275 -3.93 -25.98 -25.80
CA ILE A 275 -5.06 -25.27 -26.36
C ILE A 275 -5.47 -24.14 -25.39
N PHE A 276 -5.63 -22.94 -25.90
CA PHE A 276 -6.24 -21.83 -25.20
C PHE A 276 -7.62 -21.54 -25.77
N ASN A 277 -8.65 -21.58 -24.92
CA ASN A 277 -10.01 -21.32 -25.30
C ASN A 277 -10.35 -19.84 -25.11
N THR A 278 -10.61 -19.15 -26.18
CA THR A 278 -11.12 -17.77 -26.17
C THR A 278 -12.56 -17.73 -26.70
N VAL A 279 -13.21 -16.60 -26.52
CA VAL A 279 -14.59 -16.39 -27.02
C VAL A 279 -14.52 -15.35 -28.12
N ASP A 280 -15.16 -15.61 -29.26
CA ASP A 280 -15.28 -14.67 -30.36
C ASP A 280 -16.33 -13.58 -30.07
N LYS A 281 -16.41 -12.58 -30.96
CA LYS A 281 -17.43 -11.51 -30.90
C LYS A 281 -18.87 -12.05 -30.84
N ASP A 282 -19.10 -13.19 -31.46
CA ASP A 282 -20.39 -13.86 -31.52
C ASP A 282 -20.68 -14.81 -30.33
N GLY A 283 -19.81 -14.82 -29.33
CA GLY A 283 -19.94 -15.68 -28.13
C GLY A 283 -19.57 -17.15 -28.36
N LYS A 284 -19.02 -17.52 -29.51
CA LYS A 284 -18.56 -18.89 -29.80
C LYS A 284 -17.15 -19.09 -29.23
N VAL A 285 -16.93 -20.25 -28.63
CA VAL A 285 -15.62 -20.65 -28.12
C VAL A 285 -14.71 -21.02 -29.29
N ILE A 286 -13.60 -20.33 -29.42
CA ILE A 286 -12.54 -20.64 -30.38
C ILE A 286 -11.38 -21.25 -29.58
N SER A 287 -10.92 -22.40 -30.04
CA SER A 287 -9.79 -23.12 -29.48
C SER A 287 -8.57 -22.96 -30.38
N GLU A 288 -7.57 -22.24 -29.88
CA GLU A 288 -6.33 -22.01 -30.62
C GLU A 288 -5.15 -22.72 -29.93
N LYS A 289 -4.27 -23.33 -30.75
CA LYS A 289 -3.07 -24.00 -30.25
C LYS A 289 -1.93 -23.01 -30.11
N TYR A 290 -1.31 -23.02 -28.93
CA TYR A 290 -0.14 -22.20 -28.64
C TYR A 290 1.02 -23.04 -28.12
N THR A 291 2.23 -22.62 -28.43
CA THR A 291 3.45 -23.17 -27.86
C THR A 291 3.94 -22.19 -26.81
N SER A 292 3.97 -22.61 -25.54
CA SER A 292 4.40 -21.77 -24.43
C SER A 292 4.88 -22.65 -23.27
N THR A 293 5.16 -22.03 -22.12
CA THR A 293 5.53 -22.78 -20.90
C THR A 293 4.31 -23.26 -20.14
N ALA A 294 4.47 -24.35 -19.39
CA ALA A 294 3.39 -24.88 -18.54
C ALA A 294 2.87 -23.81 -17.56
N GLY A 295 3.75 -23.03 -16.95
CA GLY A 295 3.38 -21.97 -16.02
C GLY A 295 2.52 -20.85 -16.66
N ARG A 296 2.79 -20.48 -17.93
CA ARG A 296 1.97 -19.48 -18.64
C ARG A 296 0.58 -20.02 -18.97
N PHE A 297 0.41 -21.30 -19.19
CA PHE A 297 -0.92 -21.90 -19.35
C PHE A 297 -1.71 -21.91 -18.05
N LEU A 298 -1.06 -22.14 -16.89
CA LEU A 298 -1.70 -21.98 -15.59
C LEU A 298 -2.16 -20.53 -15.34
N LEU A 299 -1.35 -19.54 -15.74
CA LEU A 299 -1.76 -18.13 -15.71
C LEU A 299 -2.92 -17.84 -16.66
N ALA A 300 -2.95 -18.48 -17.84
CA ALA A 300 -4.03 -18.34 -18.82
C ALA A 300 -5.38 -18.77 -18.27
N ASN A 301 -5.40 -19.78 -17.41
CA ASN A 301 -6.62 -20.27 -16.77
C ASN A 301 -7.30 -19.24 -15.86
N VAL A 302 -6.54 -18.30 -15.35
CA VAL A 302 -7.03 -17.23 -14.47
C VAL A 302 -7.66 -16.08 -15.26
N LEU A 303 -7.33 -15.93 -16.55
CA LEU A 303 -7.85 -14.87 -17.39
C LEU A 303 -9.37 -14.97 -17.59
N PRO A 304 -10.09 -13.85 -17.57
CA PRO A 304 -11.50 -13.83 -17.94
C PRO A 304 -11.66 -14.15 -19.44
N LYS A 305 -12.73 -14.90 -19.78
CA LYS A 305 -13.02 -15.29 -21.16
C LYS A 305 -13.68 -14.12 -21.92
N ASN A 306 -12.89 -13.40 -22.70
CA ASN A 306 -13.36 -12.29 -23.52
C ASN A 306 -12.56 -12.25 -24.84
N TYR A 307 -13.22 -11.87 -25.95
CA TYR A 307 -12.61 -11.84 -27.28
C TYR A 307 -11.40 -10.89 -27.40
N ASN A 308 -11.34 -9.83 -26.58
CA ASN A 308 -10.22 -8.89 -26.54
C ASN A 308 -9.03 -9.39 -25.71
N ILE A 309 -9.21 -10.42 -24.90
CA ILE A 309 -8.16 -10.97 -24.04
C ILE A 309 -7.52 -12.16 -24.76
N LYS A 310 -6.37 -11.90 -25.37
CA LYS A 310 -5.60 -12.90 -26.11
C LYS A 310 -4.50 -13.49 -25.24
N PHE A 311 -4.13 -14.74 -25.53
CA PHE A 311 -3.01 -15.43 -24.87
C PHE A 311 -1.67 -14.65 -24.95
N ALA A 312 -1.50 -13.85 -26.01
CA ALA A 312 -0.31 -13.02 -26.20
C ALA A 312 -0.03 -12.04 -25.05
N LEU A 313 -1.07 -11.61 -24.29
CA LEU A 313 -0.93 -10.71 -23.14
C LEU A 313 -0.05 -11.31 -22.03
N ILE A 314 -0.11 -12.63 -21.85
CA ILE A 314 0.62 -13.35 -20.81
C ILE A 314 1.74 -14.23 -21.35
N ASN A 315 1.85 -14.38 -22.67
CA ASN A 315 2.92 -15.17 -23.29
C ASN A 315 4.26 -14.39 -23.37
N LYS A 316 4.58 -13.69 -22.31
CA LYS A 316 5.84 -12.96 -22.10
C LYS A 316 6.26 -13.10 -20.65
N LEU A 317 7.48 -12.71 -20.33
CA LEU A 317 7.92 -12.61 -18.95
C LEU A 317 7.11 -11.50 -18.27
N LEU A 318 6.46 -11.82 -17.16
CA LEU A 318 5.56 -10.92 -16.46
C LEU A 318 6.29 -10.19 -15.34
N THR A 319 6.79 -9.00 -15.64
CA THR A 319 7.29 -8.03 -14.67
C THR A 319 6.12 -7.23 -14.05
N LYS A 320 6.38 -6.48 -13.00
CA LYS A 320 5.36 -5.61 -12.36
C LYS A 320 4.64 -4.71 -13.37
N LYS A 321 5.38 -4.15 -14.35
CA LYS A 321 4.81 -3.29 -15.41
C LYS A 321 3.86 -4.08 -16.30
N ASN A 322 4.26 -5.26 -16.75
CA ASN A 322 3.46 -6.12 -17.60
C ASN A 322 2.18 -6.59 -16.90
N VAL A 323 2.26 -6.93 -15.61
CA VAL A 323 1.07 -7.30 -14.83
C VAL A 323 0.10 -6.12 -14.70
N SER A 324 0.60 -4.91 -14.49
CA SER A 324 -0.22 -3.70 -14.46
C SER A 324 -0.94 -3.45 -15.81
N GLU A 325 -0.28 -3.67 -16.94
CA GLU A 325 -0.88 -3.59 -18.28
C GLU A 325 -1.98 -4.64 -18.49
N VAL A 326 -1.76 -5.86 -18.01
CA VAL A 326 -2.78 -6.93 -18.06
C VAL A 326 -4.02 -6.53 -17.27
N ILE A 327 -3.84 -6.01 -16.05
CA ILE A 327 -4.96 -5.55 -15.20
C ILE A 327 -5.72 -4.40 -15.86
N ASP A 328 -5.01 -3.42 -16.44
CA ASP A 328 -5.63 -2.29 -17.17
C ASP A 328 -6.45 -2.79 -18.36
N THR A 329 -5.91 -3.74 -19.12
CA THR A 329 -6.58 -4.33 -20.27
C THR A 329 -7.86 -5.08 -19.85
N ILE A 330 -7.79 -5.88 -18.79
CA ILE A 330 -8.94 -6.60 -18.25
C ILE A 330 -10.00 -5.63 -17.75
N PHE A 331 -9.61 -4.57 -17.04
CA PHE A 331 -10.54 -3.56 -16.55
C PHE A 331 -11.29 -2.88 -17.69
N ARG A 332 -10.61 -2.50 -18.77
CA ARG A 332 -11.21 -1.82 -19.93
C ARG A 332 -12.18 -2.69 -20.72
N TYR A 333 -11.89 -3.98 -20.84
CA TYR A 333 -12.67 -4.87 -21.71
C TYR A 333 -13.66 -5.78 -20.98
N CYS A 334 -13.39 -6.15 -19.75
CA CYS A 334 -14.22 -7.05 -18.96
C CYS A 334 -14.98 -6.36 -17.81
N GLY A 335 -14.60 -5.11 -17.50
CA GLY A 335 -15.21 -4.34 -16.44
C GLY A 335 -14.70 -4.68 -15.04
N GLN A 336 -15.26 -4.01 -14.05
CA GLN A 336 -14.80 -4.00 -12.67
C GLN A 336 -14.86 -5.36 -11.98
N LYS A 337 -16.00 -6.06 -12.08
CA LYS A 337 -16.25 -7.33 -11.39
C LYS A 337 -15.22 -8.40 -11.77
N GLU A 338 -15.02 -8.59 -13.07
CA GLU A 338 -14.06 -9.58 -13.57
C GLU A 338 -12.62 -9.22 -13.20
N THR A 339 -12.30 -7.93 -13.16
CA THR A 339 -10.98 -7.47 -12.72
C THR A 339 -10.71 -7.79 -11.27
N VAL A 340 -11.68 -7.60 -10.38
CA VAL A 340 -11.56 -7.96 -8.95
C VAL A 340 -11.34 -9.46 -8.79
N ILE A 341 -12.15 -10.29 -9.49
CA ILE A 341 -12.01 -11.75 -9.45
C ILE A 341 -10.63 -12.18 -9.98
N PHE A 342 -10.16 -11.55 -11.05
CA PHE A 342 -8.82 -11.80 -11.60
C PHE A 342 -7.73 -11.43 -10.60
N CYS A 343 -7.81 -10.26 -9.95
CA CYS A 343 -6.84 -9.80 -8.95
C CYS A 343 -6.76 -10.74 -7.74
N ASP A 344 -7.89 -11.25 -7.25
CA ASP A 344 -7.91 -12.23 -6.16
C ASP A 344 -7.28 -13.57 -6.55
N LYS A 345 -7.58 -14.05 -7.75
CA LYS A 345 -7.00 -15.29 -8.27
C LYS A 345 -5.49 -15.18 -8.51
N ILE A 346 -5.06 -14.06 -9.12
CA ILE A 346 -3.63 -13.84 -9.40
C ILE A 346 -2.81 -13.67 -8.11
N LYS A 347 -3.39 -13.04 -7.07
CA LYS A 347 -2.81 -12.97 -5.73
C LYS A 347 -2.55 -14.37 -5.16
N THR A 348 -3.57 -15.21 -5.15
CA THR A 348 -3.49 -16.58 -4.62
C THR A 348 -2.47 -17.42 -5.41
N LEU A 349 -2.48 -17.30 -6.73
CA LEU A 349 -1.51 -17.99 -7.60
C LEU A 349 -0.08 -17.49 -7.36
N GLY A 350 0.09 -16.18 -7.23
CA GLY A 350 1.39 -15.56 -6.96
C GLY A 350 2.00 -16.04 -5.64
N PHE A 351 1.25 -16.00 -4.55
CA PHE A 351 1.73 -16.51 -3.25
C PHE A 351 2.04 -18.01 -3.29
N LYS A 352 1.18 -18.82 -3.91
CA LYS A 352 1.39 -20.27 -4.05
C LYS A 352 2.71 -20.59 -4.77
N HIS A 353 3.01 -19.86 -5.83
CA HIS A 353 4.21 -20.09 -6.62
C HIS A 353 5.46 -19.42 -6.06
N ALA A 354 5.35 -18.29 -5.36
CA ALA A 354 6.45 -17.72 -4.60
C ALA A 354 6.92 -18.69 -3.49
N PHE A 355 5.98 -19.29 -2.76
CA PHE A 355 6.29 -20.30 -1.76
C PHE A 355 6.96 -21.55 -2.38
N LYS A 356 6.42 -22.06 -3.49
CA LYS A 356 6.99 -23.24 -4.18
C LYS A 356 8.37 -22.95 -4.79
N ALA A 357 8.62 -21.72 -5.22
CA ALA A 357 9.90 -21.31 -5.81
C ALA A 357 11.02 -21.33 -4.77
N GLY A 358 10.73 -21.02 -3.49
CA GLY A 358 11.71 -21.02 -2.40
C GLY A 358 12.87 -20.06 -2.66
N ILE A 359 12.60 -18.89 -3.31
CA ILE A 359 13.64 -17.93 -3.71
C ILE A 359 14.25 -17.30 -2.47
N SER A 360 15.57 -17.44 -2.34
CA SER A 360 16.37 -16.83 -1.29
C SER A 360 17.67 -16.31 -1.87
N PHE A 361 18.35 -15.40 -1.17
CA PHE A 361 19.66 -14.92 -1.55
C PHE A 361 20.60 -14.84 -0.34
N GLY A 362 21.87 -15.05 -0.60
CA GLY A 362 22.94 -14.94 0.38
C GLY A 362 23.98 -13.90 -0.05
N LYS A 363 25.03 -13.75 0.77
CA LYS A 363 26.15 -12.85 0.48
C LYS A 363 26.83 -13.16 -0.86
N ASP A 364 26.96 -14.45 -1.18
CA ASP A 364 27.70 -14.93 -2.37
C ASP A 364 26.93 -14.70 -3.69
N ASP A 365 25.63 -14.37 -3.60
CA ASP A 365 24.81 -14.04 -4.76
C ASP A 365 25.00 -12.60 -5.25
N LEU A 366 25.60 -11.75 -4.39
CA LEU A 366 25.94 -10.37 -4.70
C LEU A 366 27.31 -10.34 -5.40
N LEU A 367 27.29 -10.48 -6.72
CA LEU A 367 28.51 -10.49 -7.52
C LEU A 367 29.07 -9.07 -7.68
N ILE A 368 30.37 -8.91 -7.43
CA ILE A 368 31.08 -7.67 -7.69
C ILE A 368 31.63 -7.70 -9.12
N PRO A 369 31.27 -6.72 -9.98
CA PRO A 369 31.73 -6.71 -11.36
C PRO A 369 33.26 -6.63 -11.42
N LYS A 370 33.88 -7.46 -12.23
CA LYS A 370 35.34 -7.45 -12.48
C LYS A 370 35.84 -6.12 -13.07
N THR A 371 34.97 -5.41 -13.76
CA THR A 371 35.22 -4.11 -14.39
C THR A 371 35.21 -2.93 -13.40
N LYS A 372 34.73 -3.12 -12.16
CA LYS A 372 34.54 -2.07 -11.15
C LYS A 372 35.81 -1.25 -10.89
N GLU A 373 36.96 -1.91 -10.68
CA GLU A 373 38.21 -1.23 -10.39
C GLU A 373 38.68 -0.37 -11.57
N ASN A 374 38.55 -0.86 -12.78
CA ASN A 374 38.91 -0.13 -14.00
C ASN A 374 38.05 1.13 -14.17
N LEU A 375 36.73 1.01 -13.94
CA LEU A 375 35.79 2.13 -14.01
C LEU A 375 36.10 3.20 -12.97
N ILE A 376 36.37 2.79 -11.73
CA ILE A 376 36.74 3.71 -10.65
C ILE A 376 38.07 4.42 -10.95
N ASN A 377 39.07 3.69 -11.44
CA ASN A 377 40.38 4.27 -11.75
C ASN A 377 40.31 5.27 -12.92
N SER A 378 39.52 4.97 -13.96
CA SER A 378 39.27 5.92 -15.06
C SER A 378 38.56 7.20 -14.56
N THR A 379 37.59 7.05 -13.66
CA THR A 379 36.86 8.16 -13.05
C THR A 379 37.77 9.04 -12.19
N LYS A 380 38.67 8.43 -11.40
CA LYS A 380 39.65 9.16 -10.60
C LYS A 380 40.58 10.00 -11.47
N LYS A 381 41.05 9.46 -12.60
CA LYS A 381 41.90 10.21 -13.56
C LYS A 381 41.17 11.44 -14.11
N GLN A 382 39.90 11.32 -14.48
CA GLN A 382 39.10 12.47 -14.93
C GLN A 382 38.93 13.53 -13.85
N ILE A 383 38.79 13.11 -12.59
CA ILE A 383 38.69 14.05 -11.46
C ILE A 383 40.01 14.79 -11.23
N GLU A 384 41.15 14.09 -11.34
CA GLU A 384 42.49 14.72 -11.27
C GLU A 384 42.68 15.78 -12.36
N GLU A 385 42.16 15.54 -13.56
CA GLU A 385 42.16 16.53 -14.64
C GLU A 385 41.33 17.77 -14.30
N TYR A 386 40.14 17.60 -13.68
CA TYR A 386 39.32 18.72 -13.23
C TYR A 386 39.95 19.46 -12.05
N GLU A 387 40.71 18.77 -11.20
CA GLU A 387 41.48 19.41 -10.12
C GLU A 387 42.63 20.28 -10.67
N LYS A 388 43.32 19.80 -11.70
CA LYS A 388 44.33 20.60 -12.42
C LYS A 388 43.71 21.84 -13.07
N GLN A 389 42.60 21.67 -13.80
CA GLN A 389 41.90 22.80 -14.44
C GLN A 389 41.43 23.84 -13.41
N TYR A 390 41.07 23.41 -12.20
CA TYR A 390 40.73 24.35 -11.10
C TYR A 390 41.97 25.04 -10.56
N SER A 391 43.10 24.32 -10.37
CA SER A 391 44.36 24.92 -9.89
C SER A 391 44.96 25.89 -10.87
N ASP A 392 44.77 25.62 -12.18
CA ASP A 392 45.19 26.49 -13.29
C ASP A 392 44.23 27.70 -13.50
N GLY A 393 43.17 27.80 -12.70
CA GLY A 393 42.21 28.90 -12.76
C GLY A 393 41.24 28.88 -13.98
N LEU A 394 41.17 27.74 -14.70
CA LEU A 394 40.32 27.57 -15.89
C LEU A 394 38.82 27.37 -15.55
N ILE A 395 38.52 26.84 -14.39
CA ILE A 395 37.16 26.58 -13.92
C ILE A 395 36.92 27.14 -12.51
N THR A 396 35.68 27.53 -12.22
CA THR A 396 35.29 28.01 -10.91
C THR A 396 35.10 26.85 -9.92
N ARG A 397 35.09 27.14 -8.61
CA ARG A 397 34.82 26.14 -7.57
C ARG A 397 33.47 25.45 -7.74
N GLY A 398 32.42 26.21 -8.16
CA GLY A 398 31.09 25.65 -8.41
C GLY A 398 31.05 24.70 -9.61
N GLU A 399 31.73 25.07 -10.71
CA GLU A 399 31.85 24.22 -11.88
C GLU A 399 32.63 22.94 -11.61
N LYS A 400 33.75 23.02 -10.86
CA LYS A 400 34.48 21.83 -10.41
C LYS A 400 33.56 20.90 -9.63
N TYR A 401 32.80 21.41 -8.63
CA TYR A 401 31.89 20.62 -7.82
C TYR A 401 30.86 19.90 -8.68
N ASN A 402 30.17 20.62 -9.55
CA ASN A 402 29.16 20.04 -10.44
C ASN A 402 29.74 18.97 -11.37
N LYS A 403 30.88 19.23 -12.00
CA LYS A 403 31.58 18.24 -12.86
C LYS A 403 31.97 16.98 -12.11
N VAL A 404 32.49 17.11 -10.89
CA VAL A 404 32.88 15.95 -10.07
C VAL A 404 31.65 15.13 -9.68
N VAL A 405 30.54 15.77 -9.26
CA VAL A 405 29.30 15.09 -8.93
C VAL A 405 28.74 14.36 -10.14
N ASP A 406 28.71 14.99 -11.32
CA ASP A 406 28.21 14.39 -12.56
C ASP A 406 29.03 13.15 -12.98
N VAL A 407 30.36 13.22 -12.85
CA VAL A 407 31.23 12.09 -13.21
C VAL A 407 31.04 10.93 -12.24
N TRP A 408 30.92 11.19 -10.94
CA TRP A 408 30.63 10.14 -9.97
C TRP A 408 29.23 9.54 -10.15
N SER A 409 28.23 10.34 -10.45
CA SER A 409 26.88 9.85 -10.75
C SER A 409 26.90 8.89 -11.95
N LYS A 410 27.53 9.29 -13.06
CA LYS A 410 27.70 8.44 -14.25
C LYS A 410 28.49 7.16 -13.96
N CYS A 411 29.53 7.25 -13.13
CA CYS A 411 30.29 6.07 -12.72
C CYS A 411 29.42 5.10 -11.93
N THR A 412 28.63 5.60 -11.00
CA THR A 412 27.70 4.80 -10.18
C THR A 412 26.69 4.08 -11.08
N ASP A 413 26.07 4.80 -12.02
CA ASP A 413 25.09 4.23 -12.96
C ASP A 413 25.74 3.16 -13.87
N THR A 414 26.98 3.41 -14.33
CA THR A 414 27.69 2.46 -15.17
C THR A 414 28.05 1.19 -14.39
N VAL A 415 28.55 1.32 -13.16
CA VAL A 415 28.86 0.17 -12.29
C VAL A 415 27.60 -0.62 -11.97
N ALA A 416 26.47 0.04 -11.67
CA ALA A 416 25.19 -0.61 -11.42
C ALA A 416 24.71 -1.41 -12.66
N ASN A 417 24.80 -0.83 -13.84
CA ASN A 417 24.41 -1.50 -15.09
C ASN A 417 25.31 -2.71 -15.40
N GLU A 418 26.61 -2.60 -15.20
CA GLU A 418 27.55 -3.72 -15.40
C GLU A 418 27.31 -4.84 -14.34
N MET A 419 27.03 -4.46 -13.08
CA MET A 419 26.66 -5.43 -12.04
C MET A 419 25.38 -6.18 -12.43
N MET A 420 24.35 -5.49 -12.88
CA MET A 420 23.09 -6.12 -13.31
C MET A 420 23.29 -7.05 -14.50
N LYS A 421 24.17 -6.70 -15.46
CA LYS A 421 24.51 -7.57 -16.58
C LYS A 421 25.25 -8.84 -16.12
N GLU A 422 26.24 -8.73 -15.23
CA GLU A 422 26.95 -9.89 -14.70
C GLU A 422 26.01 -10.80 -13.90
N ILE A 423 25.16 -10.24 -13.04
CA ILE A 423 24.17 -10.99 -12.26
C ILE A 423 23.16 -11.70 -13.20
N SER A 424 22.71 -11.05 -14.27
CA SER A 424 21.76 -11.63 -15.22
C SER A 424 22.36 -12.78 -16.05
N SER A 425 23.69 -12.77 -16.25
CA SER A 425 24.41 -13.81 -16.97
C SER A 425 24.92 -14.94 -16.07
N ALA A 426 24.95 -14.72 -14.75
CA ALA A 426 25.37 -15.71 -13.77
C ALA A 426 24.26 -16.73 -13.56
N GLU A 427 24.47 -17.95 -14.02
CA GLU A 427 23.58 -19.07 -13.82
C GLU A 427 24.10 -19.88 -12.63
N LYS A 428 23.18 -20.25 -11.71
CA LYS A 428 23.49 -21.19 -10.64
C LYS A 428 23.20 -22.61 -11.11
N VAL A 429 24.21 -23.45 -11.05
CA VAL A 429 24.08 -24.89 -11.28
C VAL A 429 23.99 -25.55 -9.91
N TYR A 430 22.88 -26.25 -9.65
CA TYR A 430 22.68 -27.06 -8.45
C TYR A 430 23.17 -28.49 -8.70
N ASP A 431 23.35 -29.25 -7.61
CA ASP A 431 23.79 -30.64 -7.68
C ASP A 431 22.88 -31.58 -8.52
N ASP A 432 21.65 -31.12 -8.77
CA ASP A 432 20.65 -31.83 -9.60
C ASP A 432 20.68 -31.38 -11.08
N ASP A 433 21.74 -30.75 -11.57
CA ASP A 433 21.88 -30.17 -12.92
C ASP A 433 20.80 -29.11 -13.29
N ARG A 434 20.11 -28.56 -12.28
CA ARG A 434 19.16 -27.47 -12.47
C ARG A 434 19.92 -26.16 -12.65
N ILE A 435 19.67 -25.48 -13.75
CA ILE A 435 20.21 -24.16 -14.05
C ILE A 435 19.13 -23.13 -13.69
N GLU A 436 19.38 -22.34 -12.67
CA GLU A 436 18.46 -21.27 -12.26
C GLU A 436 19.12 -19.89 -12.42
N THR A 437 18.32 -18.90 -12.78
CA THR A 437 18.75 -17.50 -12.83
C THR A 437 19.01 -17.03 -11.39
N ASN A 438 19.99 -16.15 -11.23
CA ASN A 438 20.34 -15.59 -9.91
C ASN A 438 19.11 -14.95 -9.24
N SER A 439 18.86 -15.34 -7.99
CA SER A 439 17.70 -14.85 -7.19
C SER A 439 17.70 -13.33 -7.02
N VAL A 440 18.88 -12.71 -6.90
CA VAL A 440 19.01 -11.25 -6.79
C VAL A 440 18.49 -10.54 -8.05
N TYR A 441 18.76 -11.12 -9.22
CA TYR A 441 18.23 -10.58 -10.48
C TYR A 441 16.70 -10.66 -10.53
N MET A 442 16.12 -11.80 -10.13
CA MET A 442 14.66 -11.96 -10.09
C MET A 442 13.97 -10.98 -9.14
N MET A 443 14.65 -10.56 -8.06
CA MET A 443 14.11 -9.61 -7.08
C MET A 443 14.29 -8.15 -7.53
N ALA A 444 15.28 -7.85 -8.38
CA ALA A 444 15.64 -6.50 -8.81
C ALA A 444 14.91 -6.05 -10.09
N ASP A 445 14.50 -6.98 -10.98
CA ASP A 445 13.78 -6.72 -12.24
C ASP A 445 12.25 -6.65 -12.01
#